data_74a0adf3665dc92ef691b869d00256ce
#
_entry.id   74a0adf3665dc92ef691b869d00256ce
#
_cell.length_a   1.000
_cell.length_b   1.000
_cell.length_c   1.000
_cell.angle_alpha   90.00
_cell.angle_beta   90.00
_cell.angle_gamma   90.00
#
_symmetry.space_group_name_H-M   'P 1'
#
loop_
_entity.id
_entity.type
_entity.pdbx_description
1 polymer ?
#
loop_
_entity_poly.entity_id
_entity_poly.type
_entity_poly.pdbx_seq_one_letter_code
_entity_poly.pdbx_strand_id
1 'polypeptide(L)'
;MTDGNNKLLIDVGSTYFKISTVDAIEQHFRDFNKDILDDLMAKCGETISRFDSENIHICSSANGGLSTLIIGVTNSFSLKYATNIAFNSGINIIDTILYQNIEDNSLPSDLIDVVIIVGGADIHSGLFSDSLYSYLEQLNY
;
A
#
# COMPACT_ATOMS: atom_id res chain seq x y z
N MET A 1 -33.29 -5.43 18.97
CA MET A 1 -32.32 -4.38 19.30
C MET A 1 -30.97 -4.91 18.86
N THR A 2 -30.51 -4.56 17.70
CA THR A 2 -29.18 -4.91 17.19
C THR A 2 -28.23 -3.89 17.74
N ASP A 3 -27.42 -4.32 18.71
CA ASP A 3 -26.39 -3.49 19.32
C ASP A 3 -25.42 -2.97 18.23
N GLY A 4 -25.47 -1.65 17.99
CA GLY A 4 -24.63 -0.98 17.01
C GLY A 4 -23.12 -0.92 17.36
N ASN A 5 -22.66 -1.84 18.20
CA ASN A 5 -21.30 -1.83 18.74
C ASN A 5 -20.51 -3.12 18.47
N ASN A 6 -21.05 -4.05 17.69
CA ASN A 6 -20.39 -5.32 17.42
C ASN A 6 -19.48 -5.20 16.18
N LYS A 7 -18.35 -4.50 16.33
CA LYS A 7 -17.35 -4.30 15.26
C LYS A 7 -16.12 -5.15 15.51
N LEU A 8 -15.58 -5.72 14.44
CA LEU A 8 -14.31 -6.40 14.41
C LEU A 8 -13.28 -5.51 13.70
N LEU A 9 -12.21 -5.17 14.38
CA LEU A 9 -11.08 -4.43 13.81
C LEU A 9 -9.92 -5.41 13.64
N ILE A 10 -9.37 -5.48 12.43
CA ILE A 10 -8.22 -6.33 12.11
C ILE A 10 -7.09 -5.45 11.62
N ASP A 11 -5.94 -5.50 12.27
CA ASP A 11 -4.69 -4.90 11.80
C ASP A 11 -3.76 -6.01 11.32
N VAL A 12 -3.45 -5.97 10.05
CA VAL A 12 -2.47 -6.86 9.41
C VAL A 12 -1.09 -6.23 9.51
N GLY A 13 -0.38 -6.54 10.60
CA GLY A 13 0.98 -6.05 10.82
C GLY A 13 2.05 -6.86 10.10
N SER A 14 3.27 -6.37 10.09
CA SER A 14 4.41 -7.09 9.50
C SER A 14 4.75 -8.39 10.23
N THR A 15 4.49 -8.44 11.53
CA THR A 15 4.86 -9.56 12.41
C THR A 15 3.65 -10.24 13.03
N TYR A 16 2.58 -9.50 13.28
CA TYR A 16 1.39 -9.99 13.96
C TYR A 16 0.13 -9.56 13.24
N PHE A 17 -0.89 -10.42 13.30
CA PHE A 17 -2.29 -10.00 13.17
C PHE A 17 -2.77 -9.54 14.53
N LYS A 18 -3.40 -8.38 14.58
CA LYS A 18 -4.08 -7.89 15.78
C LYS A 18 -5.57 -7.83 15.51
N ILE A 19 -6.34 -8.42 16.38
CA ILE A 19 -7.79 -8.45 16.29
C ILE A 19 -8.36 -7.79 17.53
N SER A 20 -9.23 -6.84 17.31
CA SER A 20 -9.91 -6.12 18.41
C SER A 20 -11.42 -6.21 18.24
N THR A 21 -12.06 -6.63 19.30
CA THR A 21 -13.50 -6.53 19.51
C THR A 21 -13.76 -5.52 20.63
N VAL A 22 -15.03 -5.30 21.01
CA VAL A 22 -15.38 -4.43 22.14
C VAL A 22 -14.80 -4.99 23.45
N ASP A 23 -14.69 -6.31 23.56
CA ASP A 23 -14.36 -6.99 24.81
C ASP A 23 -12.92 -7.47 24.91
N ALA A 24 -12.22 -7.61 23.79
CA ALA A 24 -10.90 -8.25 23.75
C ALA A 24 -9.99 -7.70 22.62
N ILE A 25 -8.68 -7.77 22.88
CA ILE A 25 -7.64 -7.59 21.88
C ILE A 25 -6.77 -8.83 21.88
N GLU A 26 -6.63 -9.44 20.70
CA GLU A 26 -5.82 -10.63 20.50
C GLU A 26 -4.69 -10.32 19.50
N GLN A 27 -3.57 -11.03 19.65
CA GLN A 27 -2.42 -10.94 18.74
C GLN A 27 -2.00 -12.35 18.33
N HIS A 28 -1.82 -12.56 17.03
CA HIS A 28 -1.36 -13.81 16.46
C HIS A 28 -0.11 -13.58 15.63
N PHE A 29 0.97 -14.31 15.92
CA PHE A 29 2.22 -14.25 15.17
C PHE A 29 1.99 -14.75 13.75
N ARG A 30 2.50 -14.03 12.73
CA ARG A 30 2.38 -14.43 11.33
C ARG A 30 3.29 -15.60 10.98
N ASP A 31 2.80 -16.49 10.14
CA ASP A 31 3.62 -17.53 9.49
C ASP A 31 4.06 -17.03 8.10
N PHE A 32 5.32 -16.63 8.00
CA PHE A 32 5.88 -16.06 6.77
C PHE A 32 6.04 -17.07 5.63
N ASN A 33 5.78 -18.35 5.86
CA ASN A 33 5.78 -19.38 4.82
C ASN A 33 4.41 -19.59 4.18
N LYS A 34 3.39 -18.86 4.63
CA LYS A 34 2.02 -18.93 4.13
C LYS A 34 1.62 -17.64 3.46
N ASP A 35 0.68 -17.77 2.53
CA ASP A 35 -0.08 -16.61 2.06
C ASP A 35 -0.72 -15.88 3.23
N ILE A 36 -0.79 -14.55 3.12
CA ILE A 36 -1.21 -13.70 4.24
C ILE A 36 -2.70 -13.91 4.62
N LEU A 37 -3.55 -14.15 3.62
CA LEU A 37 -4.98 -14.40 3.83
C LEU A 37 -5.21 -15.80 4.38
N ASP A 38 -4.49 -16.79 3.89
CA ASP A 38 -4.57 -18.17 4.37
C ASP A 38 -4.14 -18.26 5.83
N ASP A 39 -3.06 -17.55 6.21
CA ASP A 39 -2.57 -17.51 7.59
C ASP A 39 -3.55 -16.76 8.51
N LEU A 40 -4.09 -15.62 8.05
CA LEU A 40 -5.11 -14.87 8.78
C LEU A 40 -6.35 -15.73 9.04
N MET A 41 -6.86 -16.39 8.00
CA MET A 41 -8.05 -17.24 8.13
C MET A 41 -7.79 -18.48 8.98
N ALA A 42 -6.60 -19.06 8.91
CA ALA A 42 -6.25 -20.19 9.76
C ALA A 42 -6.21 -19.84 11.27
N LYS A 43 -5.78 -18.61 11.61
CA LYS A 43 -5.61 -18.17 12.99
C LYS A 43 -6.84 -17.44 13.55
N CYS A 44 -7.54 -16.71 12.72
CA CYS A 44 -8.56 -15.75 13.13
C CYS A 44 -9.92 -16.03 12.51
N GLY A 45 -10.03 -17.01 11.60
CA GLY A 45 -11.23 -17.29 10.83
C GLY A 45 -12.47 -17.62 11.70
N GLU A 46 -12.27 -18.30 12.83
CA GLU A 46 -13.35 -18.57 13.78
C GLU A 46 -13.92 -17.27 14.38
N THR A 47 -13.05 -16.35 14.77
CA THR A 47 -13.47 -15.02 15.28
C THR A 47 -14.12 -14.21 14.16
N ILE A 48 -13.50 -14.17 12.97
CA ILE A 48 -14.02 -13.43 11.81
C ILE A 48 -15.42 -13.90 11.42
N SER A 49 -15.66 -15.21 11.44
CA SER A 49 -16.97 -15.81 11.05
C SER A 49 -18.14 -15.44 11.94
N ARG A 50 -17.89 -14.86 13.11
CA ARG A 50 -18.93 -14.41 14.05
C ARG A 50 -19.46 -13.00 13.72
N PHE A 51 -18.86 -12.31 12.75
CA PHE A 51 -19.23 -10.95 12.38
C PHE A 51 -19.75 -10.88 10.96
N ASP A 52 -20.75 -10.04 10.73
CA ASP A 52 -21.21 -9.71 9.40
C ASP A 52 -20.14 -8.85 8.69
N SER A 53 -20.02 -9.03 7.38
CA SER A 53 -18.96 -8.36 6.57
C SER A 53 -18.96 -6.84 6.68
N GLU A 54 -20.13 -6.22 6.88
CA GLU A 54 -20.27 -4.78 7.08
C GLU A 54 -19.69 -4.27 8.41
N ASN A 55 -19.51 -5.17 9.37
CA ASN A 55 -18.97 -4.89 10.70
C ASN A 55 -17.47 -5.23 10.83
N ILE A 56 -16.85 -5.75 9.77
CA ILE A 56 -15.43 -6.09 9.75
C ILE A 56 -14.66 -4.94 9.10
N HIS A 57 -13.74 -4.36 9.83
CA HIS A 57 -12.84 -3.29 9.36
C HIS A 57 -11.40 -3.79 9.39
N ILE A 58 -10.75 -3.77 8.24
CA ILE A 58 -9.37 -4.26 8.08
C ILE A 58 -8.47 -3.08 7.72
N CYS A 59 -7.34 -3.00 8.38
CA CYS A 59 -6.23 -2.12 8.00
C CYS A 59 -4.93 -2.91 7.99
N SER A 60 -3.91 -2.35 7.36
CA SER A 60 -2.56 -2.92 7.40
C SER A 60 -1.60 -1.88 7.98
N SER A 61 -0.92 -2.26 9.06
CA SER A 61 0.24 -1.53 9.61
C SER A 61 1.56 -2.19 9.20
N ALA A 62 1.51 -3.20 8.33
CA ALA A 62 2.70 -3.84 7.82
C ALA A 62 3.51 -2.82 6.99
N ASN A 63 4.80 -2.77 7.25
CA ASN A 63 5.75 -2.11 6.37
C ASN A 63 5.89 -2.98 5.11
N GLY A 64 5.07 -2.75 4.13
CA GLY A 64 4.85 -3.63 2.98
C GLY A 64 3.44 -3.42 2.46
N GLY A 65 2.93 -2.19 2.63
CA GLY A 65 1.70 -1.73 1.99
C GLY A 65 1.79 -1.82 0.48
N LEU A 66 0.95 -1.10 -0.21
CA LEU A 66 0.90 -1.07 -1.68
C LEU A 66 2.30 -0.81 -2.27
N SER A 67 2.72 -1.72 -3.13
CA SER A 67 3.98 -1.60 -3.88
C SER A 67 3.91 -0.39 -4.79
N THR A 68 4.72 0.61 -4.50
CA THR A 68 4.56 1.93 -5.08
C THR A 68 5.81 2.40 -5.81
N LEU A 69 5.62 2.85 -7.03
CA LEU A 69 6.60 3.59 -7.82
C LEU A 69 6.33 5.09 -7.67
N ILE A 70 7.37 5.87 -7.39
CA ILE A 70 7.26 7.33 -7.30
C ILE A 70 8.01 7.98 -8.46
N ILE A 71 7.32 8.78 -9.26
CA ILE A 71 7.91 9.55 -10.36
C ILE A 71 7.81 11.03 -10.00
N GLY A 72 8.94 11.72 -9.95
CA GLY A 72 9.02 13.13 -9.60
C GLY A 72 9.79 13.99 -10.57
N VAL A 73 9.40 15.25 -10.69
CA VAL A 73 10.04 16.21 -11.63
C VAL A 73 11.37 16.71 -11.10
N THR A 74 11.51 16.86 -9.78
CA THR A 74 12.74 17.34 -9.15
C THR A 74 13.15 16.43 -8.00
N ASN A 75 14.46 16.22 -7.85
CA ASN A 75 15.02 15.38 -6.79
C ASN A 75 14.85 16.03 -5.38
N SER A 76 15.19 17.29 -5.27
CA SER A 76 15.22 18.00 -3.99
C SER A 76 13.84 18.42 -3.46
N PHE A 77 12.81 18.46 -4.34
CA PHE A 77 11.46 18.85 -3.99
C PHE A 77 10.46 17.70 -4.18
N SER A 78 10.07 17.44 -5.43
CA SER A 78 8.96 16.52 -5.71
C SER A 78 9.22 15.11 -5.16
N LEU A 79 10.35 14.49 -5.51
CA LEU A 79 10.69 13.15 -5.04
C LEU A 79 10.86 13.09 -3.53
N LYS A 80 11.61 14.02 -2.95
CA LYS A 80 11.87 14.02 -1.52
C LYS A 80 10.59 14.10 -0.69
N TYR A 81 9.67 15.01 -1.04
CA TYR A 81 8.41 15.15 -0.31
C TYR A 81 7.49 13.96 -0.52
N ALA A 82 7.36 13.47 -1.75
CA ALA A 82 6.54 12.30 -2.03
C ALA A 82 7.04 11.06 -1.31
N THR A 83 8.36 10.82 -1.35
CA THR A 83 9.00 9.70 -0.62
C THR A 83 8.74 9.78 0.87
N ASN A 84 8.87 10.97 1.48
CA ASN A 84 8.60 11.16 2.90
C ASN A 84 7.12 10.90 3.24
N ILE A 85 6.18 11.37 2.43
CA ILE A 85 4.75 11.13 2.63
C ILE A 85 4.44 9.65 2.48
N ALA A 86 4.94 9.01 1.43
CA ALA A 86 4.74 7.59 1.18
C ALA A 86 5.30 6.73 2.33
N PHE A 87 6.53 7.01 2.77
CA PHE A 87 7.16 6.32 3.90
C PHE A 87 6.35 6.46 5.19
N ASN A 88 5.91 7.67 5.52
CA ASN A 88 5.10 7.93 6.72
C ASN A 88 3.69 7.33 6.63
N SER A 89 3.21 7.03 5.44
CA SER A 89 1.91 6.39 5.19
C SER A 89 1.98 4.86 5.20
N GLY A 90 3.18 4.27 5.45
CA GLY A 90 3.36 2.82 5.45
C GLY A 90 3.35 2.18 4.06
N ILE A 91 3.52 2.97 3.01
CA ILE A 91 3.59 2.51 1.62
C ILE A 91 4.95 1.84 1.38
N ASN A 92 4.94 0.72 0.66
CA ASN A 92 6.16 0.04 0.22
C ASN A 92 6.70 0.71 -1.04
N ILE A 93 7.75 1.52 -0.89
CA ILE A 93 8.37 2.19 -2.03
C ILE A 93 9.31 1.20 -2.73
N ILE A 94 8.94 0.80 -3.95
CA ILE A 94 9.75 -0.10 -4.79
C ILE A 94 10.89 0.66 -5.46
N ASP A 95 10.56 1.83 -6.06
CA ASP A 95 11.57 2.67 -6.70
C ASP A 95 11.12 4.13 -6.74
N THR A 96 12.09 5.02 -6.99
CA THR A 96 11.87 6.46 -7.19
C THR A 96 12.60 6.94 -8.43
N ILE A 97 11.88 7.50 -9.38
CA ILE A 97 12.40 7.89 -10.69
C ILE A 97 12.25 9.40 -10.89
N LEU A 98 13.32 10.04 -11.36
CA LEU A 98 13.23 11.38 -11.92
C LEU A 98 12.60 11.31 -13.31
N TYR A 99 11.57 12.13 -13.54
CA TYR A 99 10.86 12.18 -14.82
C TYR A 99 11.81 12.32 -16.04
N GLN A 100 12.83 13.14 -15.93
CA GLN A 100 13.82 13.35 -17.01
C GLN A 100 14.63 12.09 -17.38
N ASN A 101 14.66 11.10 -16.47
CA ASN A 101 15.41 9.85 -16.66
C ASN A 101 14.49 8.67 -17.00
N ILE A 102 13.21 8.93 -17.28
CA ILE A 102 12.21 7.86 -17.43
C ILE A 102 12.51 6.93 -18.60
N GLU A 103 13.12 7.45 -19.67
CA GLU A 103 13.49 6.67 -20.86
C GLU A 103 14.74 5.80 -20.63
N ASP A 104 15.61 6.20 -19.71
CA ASP A 104 16.86 5.51 -19.39
C ASP A 104 16.70 4.50 -18.24
N ASN A 105 15.57 4.54 -17.53
CA ASN A 105 15.34 3.64 -16.40
C ASN A 105 14.77 2.30 -16.85
N SER A 106 15.35 1.24 -16.29
CA SER A 106 14.77 -0.09 -16.40
C SER A 106 13.45 -0.15 -15.65
N LEU A 107 12.52 -0.95 -16.17
CA LEU A 107 11.25 -1.22 -15.49
C LEU A 107 11.51 -1.99 -14.18
N PRO A 108 10.80 -1.68 -13.10
CA PRO A 108 10.82 -2.49 -11.90
C PRO A 108 10.45 -3.93 -12.22
N SER A 109 11.13 -4.88 -11.60
CA SER A 109 10.80 -6.31 -11.72
C SER A 109 9.59 -6.70 -10.88
N ASP A 110 9.30 -5.89 -9.87
CA ASP A 110 8.24 -6.12 -8.91
C ASP A 110 6.89 -5.65 -9.47
N LEU A 111 5.83 -6.28 -8.99
CA LEU A 111 4.46 -5.84 -9.26
C LEU A 111 4.23 -4.46 -8.64
N ILE A 112 3.67 -3.53 -9.38
CA ILE A 112 3.38 -2.17 -8.92
C ILE A 112 1.87 -2.02 -8.72
N ASP A 113 1.47 -1.78 -7.48
CA ASP A 113 0.06 -1.53 -7.14
C ASP A 113 -0.34 -0.07 -7.38
N VAL A 114 0.59 0.86 -7.18
CA VAL A 114 0.33 2.31 -7.26
C VAL A 114 1.51 3.04 -7.89
N VAL A 115 1.22 3.97 -8.78
CA VAL A 115 2.20 4.95 -9.28
C VAL A 115 1.83 6.33 -8.73
N ILE A 116 2.75 6.96 -8.02
CA ILE A 116 2.61 8.33 -7.53
C ILE A 116 3.42 9.25 -8.44
N ILE A 117 2.74 10.14 -9.16
CA ILE A 117 3.39 11.14 -10.00
C ILE A 117 3.31 12.49 -9.28
N VAL A 118 4.47 13.08 -9.02
CA VAL A 118 4.58 14.35 -8.30
C VAL A 118 5.37 15.37 -9.09
N GLY A 119 4.73 16.49 -9.34
CA GLY A 119 5.35 17.64 -9.96
C GLY A 119 4.37 18.81 -10.02
N GLY A 120 4.88 19.99 -9.86
CA GLY A 120 4.17 21.24 -10.13
C GLY A 120 4.94 21.94 -11.23
N ALA A 121 4.43 21.92 -12.43
CA ALA A 121 4.90 22.80 -13.48
C ALA A 121 3.72 23.53 -14.05
N ASP A 122 3.94 24.73 -14.51
CA ASP A 122 2.91 25.53 -15.17
C ASP A 122 2.28 24.74 -16.30
N ILE A 123 0.99 24.88 -16.47
CA ILE A 123 0.09 24.14 -17.37
C ILE A 123 0.59 24.10 -18.84
N HIS A 124 1.56 24.93 -19.19
CA HIS A 124 2.11 25.06 -20.54
C HIS A 124 3.37 24.23 -20.84
N SER A 125 3.87 23.47 -19.88
CA SER A 125 5.19 22.82 -20.04
C SER A 125 5.18 21.48 -20.76
N GLY A 126 4.03 20.94 -21.12
CA GLY A 126 3.95 19.61 -21.79
C GLY A 126 4.64 18.49 -21.01
N LEU A 127 4.63 18.58 -19.68
CA LEU A 127 5.41 17.73 -18.79
C LEU A 127 5.01 16.26 -18.82
N PHE A 128 3.79 15.98 -19.21
CA PHE A 128 3.34 14.60 -19.39
C PHE A 128 3.40 14.25 -20.86
N SER A 129 4.60 13.86 -21.30
CA SER A 129 4.87 13.45 -22.67
C SER A 129 4.45 12.01 -22.93
N ASP A 130 4.42 11.65 -24.20
CA ASP A 130 4.17 10.29 -24.66
C ASP A 130 5.13 9.27 -24.02
N SER A 131 6.34 9.69 -23.62
CA SER A 131 7.31 8.86 -22.91
C SER A 131 6.80 8.36 -21.56
N LEU A 132 6.11 9.20 -20.78
CA LEU A 132 5.52 8.78 -19.52
C LEU A 132 4.43 7.73 -19.74
N TYR A 133 3.54 7.97 -20.68
CA TYR A 133 2.48 7.02 -20.98
C TYR A 133 3.04 5.69 -21.46
N SER A 134 4.03 5.72 -22.38
CA SER A 134 4.70 4.52 -22.86
C SER A 134 5.43 3.76 -21.76
N TYR A 135 5.98 4.45 -20.78
CA TYR A 135 6.60 3.83 -19.61
C TYR A 135 5.55 3.17 -18.70
N LEU A 136 4.46 3.87 -18.40
CA LEU A 136 3.38 3.36 -17.55
C LEU A 136 2.72 2.11 -18.16
N GLU A 137 2.50 2.08 -19.49
CA GLU A 137 1.93 0.92 -20.20
C GLU A 137 2.79 -0.35 -20.09
N GLN A 138 4.08 -0.22 -19.82
CA GLN A 138 5.01 -1.34 -19.70
C GLN A 138 5.14 -1.87 -18.27
N LEU A 139 4.59 -1.16 -17.27
CA LEU A 139 4.61 -1.62 -15.87
C LEU A 139 3.75 -2.87 -15.71
N ASN A 140 4.20 -3.76 -14.86
CA ASN A 140 3.39 -4.89 -14.41
C ASN A 140 2.45 -4.41 -13.29
N TYR A 141 1.15 -4.54 -13.51
CA TYR A 141 0.10 -4.26 -12.54
C TYR A 141 -0.50 -5.56 -12.00
#